data_67d27c00341a7af14b753cfee0cc65a6
#
_entry.id   67d27c00341a7af14b753cfee0cc65a6
#
_cell.length_a   1.000
_cell.length_b   1.000
_cell.length_c   1.000
_cell.angle_alpha   90.00
_cell.angle_beta   90.00
_cell.angle_gamma   90.00
#
_symmetry.space_group_name_H-M   'P 1'
#
loop_
_entity.id
_entity.type
_entity.pdbx_description
1 polymer ?
#
loop_
_entity_poly.entity_id
_entity_poly.type
_entity_poly.pdbx_seq_one_letter_code
_entity_poly.pdbx_strand_id
1 'polypeptide(L)'
;MNERNICVDCPARCDAAPRPRHDFEKDAEYAEAMELELAALLDANPGVCARKSPRHEMPDIEVSDRRTGEVICYVEVKALKRAFMGVERILPESGLTAPEAVELNTSDLMRYDLIRRAVGKPVFVLWRISERPCLTPESGYRCFFGGVGELMRIRARTADVRTYRRKTRAGDVVNGEHKGVVVNFHFSVAELTEARPENCLSEILAQVRRAGRQPGQAPGRSEAGRKGEARRKGESA
;
A
#
# COMPACT_ATOMS: atom_id res chain seq x y z
N MET A 1 13.00 6.98 27.39
CA MET A 1 13.50 8.18 26.71
C MET A 1 12.27 8.93 26.24
N ASN A 2 12.07 10.16 26.72
CA ASN A 2 10.98 11.01 26.24
C ASN A 2 11.31 11.41 24.81
N GLU A 3 10.73 10.71 23.86
CA GLU A 3 10.76 11.13 22.47
C GLU A 3 9.99 12.45 22.37
N ARG A 4 10.73 13.53 22.11
CA ARG A 4 10.15 14.85 21.90
C ARG A 4 9.14 14.72 20.78
N ASN A 5 7.92 15.15 21.04
CA ASN A 5 6.91 15.29 19.98
C ASN A 5 7.47 16.30 18.95
N ILE A 6 8.00 15.79 17.85
CA ILE A 6 8.66 16.58 16.80
C ILE A 6 7.75 17.71 16.30
N CYS A 7 6.44 17.51 16.34
CA CYS A 7 5.49 18.49 15.87
C CYS A 7 5.23 19.63 16.85
N VAL A 8 5.43 19.42 18.16
CA VAL A 8 5.28 20.51 19.17
C VAL A 8 6.32 21.59 18.98
N ASP A 9 7.56 21.18 18.67
CA ASP A 9 8.69 22.08 18.49
C ASP A 9 8.93 22.43 16.99
N CYS A 10 8.05 21.97 16.08
CA CYS A 10 8.24 22.17 14.65
C CYS A 10 7.99 23.63 14.25
N PRO A 11 8.98 24.32 13.65
CA PRO A 11 8.83 25.72 13.24
C PRO A 11 7.80 25.90 12.11
N ALA A 12 7.54 24.84 11.34
CA ALA A 12 6.57 24.90 10.26
C ALA A 12 5.12 24.95 10.73
N ARG A 13 4.84 24.55 12.00
CA ARG A 13 3.51 24.65 12.62
C ARG A 13 2.39 24.20 11.69
N CYS A 14 2.48 22.97 11.14
CA CYS A 14 1.48 22.41 10.21
C CYS A 14 0.03 22.44 10.76
N ASP A 15 -0.13 22.51 12.08
CA ASP A 15 -1.41 22.65 12.77
C ASP A 15 -1.90 24.10 12.89
N ALA A 16 -1.02 25.10 12.71
CA ALA A 16 -1.35 26.51 12.89
C ALA A 16 -2.10 27.11 11.68
N ALA A 17 -1.98 26.52 10.50
CA ALA A 17 -2.71 26.95 9.33
C ALA A 17 -4.21 26.66 9.51
N PRO A 18 -5.11 27.66 9.27
CA PRO A 18 -6.54 27.40 9.23
C PRO A 18 -6.83 26.22 8.32
N ARG A 19 -7.56 25.23 8.80
CA ARG A 19 -8.00 24.13 7.93
C ARG A 19 -8.95 24.70 6.90
N PRO A 20 -8.63 24.71 5.59
CA PRO A 20 -9.61 25.03 4.59
C PRO A 20 -10.78 24.08 4.74
N ARG A 21 -11.98 24.56 4.46
CA ARG A 21 -13.16 23.71 4.38
C ARG A 21 -12.84 22.56 3.41
N HIS A 22 -13.18 21.35 3.79
CA HIS A 22 -13.02 20.19 2.93
C HIS A 22 -13.76 20.44 1.62
N ASP A 23 -13.03 20.46 0.53
CA ASP A 23 -13.53 20.65 -0.82
C ASP A 23 -13.30 19.33 -1.55
N PHE A 24 -14.35 18.53 -1.59
CA PHE A 24 -14.28 17.17 -2.15
C PHE A 24 -13.87 17.19 -3.64
N GLU A 25 -14.37 18.16 -4.42
CA GLU A 25 -14.05 18.25 -5.85
C GLU A 25 -12.57 18.52 -6.07
N LYS A 26 -12.01 19.50 -5.36
CA LYS A 26 -10.57 19.81 -5.45
C LYS A 26 -9.67 18.68 -4.94
N ASP A 27 -10.10 17.98 -3.89
CA ASP A 27 -9.34 16.85 -3.38
C ASP A 27 -9.40 15.67 -4.37
N ALA A 28 -10.54 15.44 -5.04
CA ALA A 28 -10.68 14.42 -6.08
C ALA A 28 -9.86 14.75 -7.33
N GLU A 29 -9.91 16.00 -7.83
CA GLU A 29 -9.07 16.45 -8.96
C GLU A 29 -7.58 16.31 -8.66
N TYR A 30 -7.18 16.65 -7.45
CA TYR A 30 -5.78 16.47 -7.01
C TYR A 30 -5.38 15.01 -6.99
N ALA A 31 -6.22 14.13 -6.43
CA ALA A 31 -5.95 12.70 -6.39
C ALA A 31 -5.82 12.12 -7.80
N GLU A 32 -6.75 12.45 -8.70
CA GLU A 32 -6.72 12.00 -10.10
C GLU A 32 -5.45 12.46 -10.83
N ALA A 33 -5.05 13.70 -10.65
CA ALA A 33 -3.79 14.19 -11.24
C ALA A 33 -2.58 13.38 -10.75
N MET A 34 -2.55 12.99 -9.47
CA MET A 34 -1.48 12.16 -8.91
C MET A 34 -1.48 10.74 -9.44
N GLU A 35 -2.66 10.15 -9.63
CA GLU A 35 -2.81 8.82 -10.25
C GLU A 35 -2.26 8.81 -11.68
N LEU A 36 -2.62 9.82 -12.48
CA LEU A 36 -2.15 9.96 -13.85
C LEU A 36 -0.64 10.19 -13.94
N GLU A 37 -0.08 11.04 -13.07
CA GLU A 37 1.36 11.27 -13.00
C GLU A 37 2.10 9.99 -12.67
N LEU A 38 1.63 9.23 -11.67
CA LEU A 38 2.26 7.96 -11.31
C LEU A 38 2.13 6.92 -12.41
N ALA A 39 0.96 6.80 -13.05
CA ALA A 39 0.78 5.89 -14.16
C ALA A 39 1.77 6.21 -15.30
N ALA A 40 1.94 7.48 -15.65
CA ALA A 40 2.91 7.90 -16.66
C ALA A 40 4.36 7.58 -16.26
N LEU A 41 4.74 7.80 -15.00
CA LEU A 41 6.06 7.44 -14.49
C LEU A 41 6.34 5.94 -14.58
N LEU A 42 5.37 5.11 -14.24
CA LEU A 42 5.50 3.66 -14.34
C LEU A 42 5.55 3.20 -15.80
N ASP A 43 4.71 3.79 -16.68
CA ASP A 43 4.65 3.47 -18.11
C ASP A 43 5.90 3.89 -18.90
N ALA A 44 6.65 4.87 -18.39
CA ALA A 44 7.94 5.28 -18.98
C ALA A 44 8.98 4.15 -18.98
N ASN A 45 8.77 3.09 -18.19
CA ASN A 45 9.64 1.91 -18.22
C ASN A 45 9.29 1.02 -19.43
N PRO A 46 10.27 0.68 -20.29
CA PRO A 46 10.01 -0.04 -21.52
C PRO A 46 9.46 -1.47 -21.33
N GLY A 47 9.67 -2.07 -20.16
CA GLY A 47 9.25 -3.45 -19.88
C GLY A 47 7.79 -3.58 -19.43
N VAL A 48 7.13 -2.49 -19.07
CA VAL A 48 5.76 -2.53 -18.55
C VAL A 48 4.85 -1.53 -19.27
N CYS A 49 3.55 -1.78 -19.17
CA CYS A 49 2.50 -0.84 -19.49
C CYS A 49 1.73 -0.56 -18.21
N ALA A 50 1.64 0.71 -17.80
CA ALA A 50 0.90 1.14 -16.64
C ALA A 50 -0.20 2.11 -17.06
N ARG A 51 -1.42 1.85 -16.63
CA ARG A 51 -2.59 2.63 -17.02
C ARG A 51 -3.59 2.70 -15.87
N LYS A 52 -4.44 3.71 -15.89
CA LYS A 52 -5.58 3.79 -14.98
C LYS A 52 -6.46 2.55 -15.17
N SER A 53 -6.87 1.93 -14.06
CA SER A 53 -7.74 0.75 -14.11
C SER A 53 -9.08 1.10 -14.76
N PRO A 54 -9.57 0.26 -15.68
CA PRO A 54 -10.83 0.52 -16.38
C PRO A 54 -12.07 0.30 -15.50
N ARG A 55 -11.90 -0.30 -14.31
CA ARG A 55 -12.98 -0.67 -13.40
C ARG A 55 -12.84 0.06 -12.08
N HIS A 56 -13.88 0.76 -11.66
CA HIS A 56 -13.90 1.54 -10.39
C HIS A 56 -13.71 0.70 -9.13
N GLU A 57 -14.05 -0.59 -9.17
CA GLU A 57 -13.85 -1.49 -8.04
C GLU A 57 -12.40 -1.97 -7.88
N MET A 58 -11.58 -1.82 -8.92
CA MET A 58 -10.16 -2.20 -8.91
C MET A 58 -9.31 -1.06 -8.33
N PRO A 59 -8.07 -1.34 -7.88
CA PRO A 59 -7.10 -0.28 -7.54
C PRO A 59 -6.81 0.64 -8.73
N ASP A 60 -6.38 1.87 -8.46
CA ASP A 60 -6.29 2.96 -9.43
C ASP A 60 -5.47 2.65 -10.68
N ILE A 61 -4.37 1.91 -10.55
CA ILE A 61 -3.43 1.63 -11.65
C ILE A 61 -3.26 0.13 -11.84
N GLU A 62 -3.39 -0.31 -13.10
CA GLU A 62 -3.02 -1.64 -13.55
C GLU A 62 -1.63 -1.58 -14.20
N VAL A 63 -0.72 -2.45 -13.75
CA VAL A 63 0.63 -2.62 -14.32
C VAL A 63 0.71 -3.98 -14.99
N SER A 64 1.02 -4.01 -16.28
CA SER A 64 1.11 -5.23 -17.09
C SER A 64 2.47 -5.32 -17.79
N ASP A 65 2.88 -6.53 -18.15
CA ASP A 65 4.03 -6.77 -19.00
C ASP A 65 3.72 -6.25 -20.42
N ARG A 66 4.54 -5.35 -20.93
CA ARG A 66 4.29 -4.68 -22.22
C ARG A 66 4.27 -5.66 -23.39
N ARG A 67 5.04 -6.73 -23.32
CA ARG A 67 5.17 -7.71 -24.39
C ARG A 67 4.03 -8.72 -24.40
N THR A 68 3.60 -9.19 -23.23
CA THR A 68 2.59 -10.25 -23.11
C THR A 68 1.19 -9.71 -22.82
N GLY A 69 1.07 -8.48 -22.33
CA GLY A 69 -0.17 -7.91 -21.83
C GLY A 69 -0.63 -8.51 -20.50
N GLU A 70 0.13 -9.44 -19.93
CA GLU A 70 -0.24 -10.06 -18.64
C GLU A 70 -0.10 -9.07 -17.50
N VAL A 71 -1.13 -8.98 -16.66
CA VAL A 71 -1.10 -8.12 -15.45
C VAL A 71 -0.05 -8.64 -14.49
N ILE A 72 0.84 -7.75 -14.07
CA ILE A 72 1.91 -8.00 -13.10
C ILE A 72 1.41 -7.68 -11.69
N CYS A 73 0.82 -6.50 -11.50
CA CYS A 73 0.30 -6.04 -10.21
C CYS A 73 -0.70 -4.90 -10.39
N TYR A 74 -1.33 -4.52 -9.29
CA TYR A 74 -2.16 -3.33 -9.17
C TYR A 74 -1.59 -2.38 -8.13
N VAL A 75 -1.81 -1.07 -8.32
CA VAL A 75 -1.39 -0.02 -7.38
C VAL A 75 -2.56 0.90 -7.07
N GLU A 76 -2.87 1.02 -5.80
CA GLU A 76 -3.76 2.05 -5.28
C GLU A 76 -2.94 3.27 -4.88
N VAL A 77 -3.39 4.47 -5.21
CA VAL A 77 -2.70 5.73 -4.92
C VAL A 77 -3.44 6.50 -3.84
N LYS A 78 -2.74 6.90 -2.81
CA LYS A 78 -3.27 7.75 -1.74
C LYS A 78 -2.45 9.04 -1.67
N ALA A 79 -3.02 10.13 -2.14
CA ALA A 79 -2.40 11.45 -2.06
C ALA A 79 -2.69 12.08 -0.70
N LEU A 80 -1.64 12.28 0.11
CA LEU A 80 -1.74 12.85 1.44
C LEU A 80 -0.98 14.17 1.53
N LYS A 81 -1.72 15.28 1.69
CA LYS A 81 -1.12 16.60 1.91
C LYS A 81 -0.76 16.83 3.38
N ARG A 82 -1.63 16.46 4.30
CA ARG A 82 -1.53 16.87 5.69
C ARG A 82 -1.20 15.72 6.63
N ALA A 83 -0.51 16.08 7.71
CA ALA A 83 -0.28 15.17 8.81
C ALA A 83 -1.55 15.01 9.67
N PHE A 84 -1.72 13.85 10.28
CA PHE A 84 -2.74 13.61 11.29
C PHE A 84 -2.27 14.15 12.65
N MET A 85 -2.34 15.46 12.84
CA MET A 85 -1.80 16.17 14.02
C MET A 85 -2.37 15.69 15.35
N GLY A 86 -3.53 15.05 15.33
CA GLY A 86 -4.16 14.53 16.55
C GLY A 86 -3.81 13.07 16.87
N VAL A 87 -2.93 12.41 16.10
CA VAL A 87 -2.70 10.97 16.21
C VAL A 87 -2.27 10.55 17.62
N GLU A 88 -1.32 11.24 18.22
CA GLU A 88 -0.78 10.92 19.55
C GLU A 88 -1.84 11.05 20.66
N ARG A 89 -2.74 12.02 20.54
CA ARG A 89 -3.84 12.22 21.48
C ARG A 89 -5.00 11.24 21.24
N ILE A 90 -5.26 10.88 19.99
CA ILE A 90 -6.41 10.04 19.61
C ILE A 90 -6.05 8.56 19.69
N LEU A 91 -4.80 8.21 19.38
CA LEU A 91 -4.26 6.84 19.38
C LEU A 91 -2.98 6.79 20.26
N PRO A 92 -3.04 7.09 21.56
CA PRO A 92 -1.85 7.26 22.40
C PRO A 92 -1.00 5.99 22.52
N GLU A 93 -1.64 4.81 22.41
CA GLU A 93 -0.95 3.52 22.52
C GLU A 93 -0.38 3.02 21.18
N SER A 94 -0.62 3.76 20.08
CA SER A 94 -0.20 3.36 18.74
C SER A 94 1.30 3.50 18.50
N GLY A 95 1.98 4.36 19.27
CA GLY A 95 3.37 4.76 19.03
C GLY A 95 3.56 5.60 17.74
N LEU A 96 2.48 6.04 17.10
CA LEU A 96 2.54 6.83 15.89
C LEU A 96 2.73 8.31 16.20
N THR A 97 3.58 8.96 15.40
CA THR A 97 3.75 10.42 15.42
C THR A 97 3.04 11.07 14.23
N ALA A 98 2.67 12.33 14.35
CA ALA A 98 1.92 13.03 13.32
C ALA A 98 2.61 13.04 11.93
N PRO A 99 3.93 13.28 11.80
CA PRO A 99 4.60 13.27 10.50
C PRO A 99 4.62 11.90 9.84
N GLU A 100 4.68 10.83 10.61
CA GLU A 100 4.84 9.47 10.11
C GLU A 100 3.52 8.77 9.79
N ALA A 101 2.42 9.21 10.41
CA ALA A 101 1.15 8.53 10.28
C ALA A 101 0.56 8.69 8.87
N VAL A 102 0.24 7.56 8.26
CA VAL A 102 -0.54 7.47 7.03
C VAL A 102 -1.77 6.61 7.27
N GLU A 103 -2.85 6.89 6.56
CA GLU A 103 -4.12 6.22 6.80
C GLU A 103 -4.65 5.50 5.57
N LEU A 104 -5.46 4.47 5.82
CA LEU A 104 -6.24 3.78 4.82
C LEU A 104 -7.57 3.37 5.44
N ASN A 105 -8.66 3.54 4.68
CA ASN A 105 -9.96 3.01 5.09
C ASN A 105 -9.87 1.50 5.29
N THR A 106 -10.40 1.03 6.41
CA THR A 106 -10.44 -0.42 6.70
C THR A 106 -11.21 -1.18 5.62
N SER A 107 -12.30 -0.61 5.10
CA SER A 107 -13.08 -1.18 4.00
C SER A 107 -12.26 -1.33 2.73
N ASP A 108 -11.46 -0.30 2.39
CA ASP A 108 -10.58 -0.34 1.21
C ASP A 108 -9.49 -1.40 1.36
N LEU A 109 -8.84 -1.45 2.52
CA LEU A 109 -7.82 -2.46 2.80
C LEU A 109 -8.38 -3.88 2.66
N MET A 110 -9.57 -4.13 3.19
CA MET A 110 -10.25 -5.43 3.07
C MET A 110 -10.63 -5.73 1.62
N ARG A 111 -11.14 -4.75 0.89
CA ARG A 111 -11.48 -4.88 -0.54
C ARG A 111 -10.24 -5.24 -1.36
N TYR A 112 -9.11 -4.57 -1.16
CA TYR A 112 -7.87 -4.86 -1.87
C TYR A 112 -7.30 -6.24 -1.53
N ASP A 113 -7.46 -6.72 -0.30
CA ASP A 113 -7.06 -8.09 0.04
C ASP A 113 -7.94 -9.13 -0.65
N LEU A 114 -9.26 -8.89 -0.76
CA LEU A 114 -10.16 -9.74 -1.53
C LEU A 114 -9.79 -9.76 -3.02
N ILE A 115 -9.54 -8.59 -3.63
CA ILE A 115 -9.10 -8.47 -5.02
C ILE A 115 -7.79 -9.25 -5.22
N ARG A 116 -6.77 -9.00 -4.39
CA ARG A 116 -5.48 -9.69 -4.45
C ARG A 116 -5.63 -11.21 -4.46
N ARG A 117 -6.52 -11.73 -3.62
CA ARG A 117 -6.79 -13.19 -3.54
C ARG A 117 -7.56 -13.68 -4.76
N ALA A 118 -8.55 -12.94 -5.22
CA ALA A 118 -9.39 -13.33 -6.34
C ALA A 118 -8.64 -13.33 -7.68
N VAL A 119 -7.80 -12.32 -7.92
CA VAL A 119 -7.05 -12.21 -9.18
C VAL A 119 -5.70 -12.92 -9.14
N GLY A 120 -5.22 -13.33 -7.96
CA GLY A 120 -3.91 -13.98 -7.80
C GLY A 120 -2.72 -13.08 -8.15
N LYS A 121 -2.91 -11.76 -8.14
CA LYS A 121 -1.85 -10.77 -8.44
C LYS A 121 -1.62 -9.86 -7.23
N PRO A 122 -0.36 -9.40 -7.01
CA PRO A 122 -0.06 -8.44 -5.96
C PRO A 122 -0.86 -7.15 -6.11
N VAL A 123 -1.29 -6.60 -4.97
CA VAL A 123 -1.86 -5.26 -4.87
C VAL A 123 -1.00 -4.47 -3.90
N PHE A 124 -0.60 -3.27 -4.31
CA PHE A 124 0.16 -2.33 -3.51
C PHE A 124 -0.69 -1.10 -3.20
N VAL A 125 -0.47 -0.49 -2.04
CA VAL A 125 -0.94 0.85 -1.74
C VAL A 125 0.28 1.76 -1.71
N LEU A 126 0.23 2.85 -2.47
CA LEU A 126 1.26 3.86 -2.53
C LEU A 126 0.72 5.16 -1.94
N TRP A 127 1.39 5.67 -0.92
CA TRP A 127 1.14 6.97 -0.35
C TRP A 127 2.11 7.99 -0.92
N ARG A 128 1.58 8.99 -1.61
CA ARG A 128 2.32 10.19 -1.99
C ARG A 128 2.06 11.28 -0.95
N ILE A 129 3.09 11.63 -0.22
CA ILE A 129 3.01 12.58 0.88
C ILE A 129 3.64 13.90 0.42
N SER A 130 2.87 14.98 0.51
CA SER A 130 3.30 16.35 0.24
C SER A 130 2.93 17.27 1.39
N GLU A 131 3.41 18.51 1.38
CA GLU A 131 3.07 19.54 2.37
C GLU A 131 3.37 19.14 3.84
N ARG A 132 4.35 18.25 4.05
CA ARG A 132 4.87 17.89 5.37
C ARG A 132 6.35 18.27 5.45
N PRO A 133 6.70 19.53 5.82
CA PRO A 133 8.09 20.03 5.74
C PRO A 133 9.10 19.20 6.50
N CYS A 134 8.69 18.53 7.59
CA CYS A 134 9.55 17.64 8.37
C CYS A 134 9.86 16.31 7.65
N LEU A 135 9.02 15.92 6.69
CA LEU A 135 9.16 14.67 5.93
C LEU A 135 9.58 14.94 4.47
N THR A 136 9.14 16.08 3.89
CA THR A 136 9.33 16.42 2.47
C THR A 136 9.99 17.80 2.29
N PRO A 137 11.18 18.05 2.88
CA PRO A 137 11.70 19.42 2.98
C PRO A 137 12.10 20.04 1.64
N GLU A 138 12.51 19.25 0.66
CA GLU A 138 13.16 19.78 -0.55
C GLU A 138 12.48 19.34 -1.87
N SER A 139 11.89 18.16 -1.92
CA SER A 139 11.38 17.56 -3.16
C SER A 139 9.89 17.78 -3.43
N GLY A 140 9.21 18.51 -2.55
CA GLY A 140 7.78 18.70 -2.63
C GLY A 140 6.94 17.48 -2.24
N TYR A 141 7.44 16.26 -2.40
CA TYR A 141 6.77 15.02 -1.94
C TYR A 141 7.72 13.85 -1.73
N ARG A 142 7.24 12.85 -0.98
CA ARG A 142 7.86 11.52 -0.85
C ARG A 142 6.82 10.44 -1.08
N CYS A 143 7.26 9.32 -1.62
CA CYS A 143 6.41 8.15 -1.86
C CYS A 143 6.81 7.01 -0.93
N PHE A 144 5.79 6.39 -0.34
CA PHE A 144 5.92 5.18 0.46
C PHE A 144 4.91 4.17 -0.01
N PHE A 145 5.28 2.91 -0.07
CA PHE A 145 4.34 1.88 -0.49
C PHE A 145 4.47 0.61 0.35
N GLY A 146 3.38 -0.15 0.37
CA GLY A 146 3.33 -1.47 1.00
C GLY A 146 2.44 -2.41 0.22
N GLY A 147 2.82 -3.68 0.16
CA GLY A 147 1.96 -4.72 -0.38
C GLY A 147 0.78 -5.00 0.55
N VAL A 148 -0.43 -5.14 0.00
CA VAL A 148 -1.65 -5.35 0.79
C VAL A 148 -1.54 -6.53 1.76
N GLY A 149 -0.85 -7.61 1.38
CA GLY A 149 -0.60 -8.73 2.28
C GLY A 149 0.24 -8.37 3.50
N GLU A 150 1.22 -7.45 3.36
CA GLU A 150 2.01 -6.90 4.47
C GLU A 150 1.17 -5.98 5.35
N LEU A 151 0.43 -5.07 4.72
CA LEU A 151 -0.48 -4.16 5.43
C LEU A 151 -1.50 -4.92 6.27
N MET A 152 -2.05 -6.02 5.76
CA MET A 152 -2.93 -6.91 6.52
C MET A 152 -2.23 -7.55 7.72
N ARG A 153 -0.94 -7.92 7.60
CA ARG A 153 -0.16 -8.46 8.72
C ARG A 153 0.11 -7.40 9.79
N ILE A 154 0.44 -6.17 9.39
CA ILE A 154 0.59 -5.04 10.32
C ILE A 154 -0.74 -4.81 11.07
N ARG A 155 -1.84 -4.73 10.33
CA ARG A 155 -3.17 -4.55 10.92
C ARG A 155 -3.52 -5.67 11.91
N ALA A 156 -3.23 -6.92 11.60
CA ALA A 156 -3.53 -8.05 12.48
C ALA A 156 -2.82 -7.96 13.84
N ARG A 157 -1.67 -7.30 13.90
CA ARG A 157 -0.88 -7.14 15.13
C ARG A 157 -1.24 -5.89 15.93
N THR A 158 -1.80 -4.86 15.31
CA THR A 158 -1.92 -3.52 15.91
C THR A 158 -3.33 -2.90 15.75
N ALA A 159 -4.33 -3.71 15.38
CA ALA A 159 -5.69 -3.21 15.12
C ALA A 159 -6.29 -2.48 16.31
N ASP A 160 -6.06 -2.97 17.53
CA ASP A 160 -6.66 -2.45 18.74
C ASP A 160 -6.20 -1.03 19.06
N VAL A 161 -4.95 -0.71 18.72
CA VAL A 161 -4.32 0.57 19.05
C VAL A 161 -4.23 1.55 17.88
N ARG A 162 -4.42 1.10 16.61
CA ARG A 162 -4.25 1.92 15.40
C ARG A 162 -5.52 2.15 14.60
N THR A 163 -6.67 1.69 15.10
CA THR A 163 -7.95 1.89 14.43
C THR A 163 -8.64 3.13 14.98
N TYR A 164 -9.00 4.05 14.08
CA TYR A 164 -9.74 5.25 14.39
C TYR A 164 -11.08 5.29 13.69
N ARG A 165 -12.15 5.42 14.46
CA ARG A 165 -13.49 5.59 13.94
C ARG A 165 -13.85 7.07 13.95
N ARG A 166 -14.13 7.65 12.78
CA ARG A 166 -14.61 9.03 12.70
C ARG A 166 -15.92 9.17 13.47
N LYS A 167 -16.10 10.29 14.17
CA LYS A 167 -17.36 10.58 14.86
C LYS A 167 -18.48 10.80 13.83
N THR A 168 -19.69 10.37 14.15
CA THR A 168 -20.88 10.37 13.26
C THR A 168 -21.22 11.70 12.59
N ARG A 169 -20.79 12.85 13.16
CA ARG A 169 -21.01 14.18 12.53
C ARG A 169 -20.08 14.48 11.34
N ALA A 170 -19.07 13.65 11.12
CA ALA A 170 -18.11 13.76 10.03
C ALA A 170 -18.23 12.57 9.06
N GLY A 171 -19.40 11.92 9.00
CA GLY A 171 -19.66 10.84 8.04
C GLY A 171 -19.61 11.40 6.62
N ASP A 172 -19.07 10.61 5.70
CA ASP A 172 -19.03 10.96 4.31
C ASP A 172 -20.46 10.98 3.76
N VAL A 173 -20.89 12.13 3.29
CA VAL A 173 -22.15 12.31 2.59
C VAL A 173 -21.83 12.36 1.11
N VAL A 174 -22.27 11.37 0.35
CA VAL A 174 -22.13 11.31 -1.10
C VAL A 174 -23.54 11.40 -1.70
N ASN A 175 -23.78 12.39 -2.53
CA ASN A 175 -25.10 12.65 -3.14
C ASN A 175 -26.25 12.75 -2.12
N GLY A 176 -25.99 13.35 -0.97
CA GLY A 176 -27.00 13.50 0.09
C GLY A 176 -27.22 12.26 0.98
N GLU A 177 -26.58 11.15 0.68
CA GLU A 177 -26.65 9.93 1.49
C GLU A 177 -25.46 9.78 2.43
N HIS A 178 -25.75 9.46 3.69
CA HIS A 178 -24.70 9.09 4.65
C HIS A 178 -24.15 7.69 4.31
N LYS A 179 -22.90 7.62 3.89
CA LYS A 179 -22.17 6.36 3.62
C LYS A 179 -21.70 5.64 4.88
N GLY A 180 -22.09 6.13 6.04
CA GLY A 180 -21.75 5.54 7.33
C GLY A 180 -20.50 6.17 7.96
N VAL A 181 -20.04 5.55 9.04
CA VAL A 181 -18.86 6.00 9.77
C VAL A 181 -17.62 5.38 9.18
N VAL A 182 -16.74 6.21 8.65
CA VAL A 182 -15.45 5.77 8.13
C VAL A 182 -14.58 5.27 9.29
N VAL A 183 -14.03 4.09 9.14
CA VAL A 183 -13.06 3.49 10.04
C VAL A 183 -11.72 3.45 9.34
N ASN A 184 -10.77 4.27 9.80
CA ASN A 184 -9.41 4.31 9.27
C ASN A 184 -8.48 3.45 10.12
N PHE A 185 -7.57 2.78 9.46
CA PHE A 185 -6.42 2.16 10.07
C PHE A 185 -5.16 2.98 9.72
N HIS A 186 -4.27 3.15 10.70
CA HIS A 186 -3.08 3.98 10.56
C HIS A 186 -1.81 3.13 10.54
N PHE A 187 -0.91 3.46 9.60
CA PHE A 187 0.41 2.87 9.45
C PHE A 187 1.47 3.93 9.78
N SER A 188 2.67 3.49 10.12
CA SER A 188 3.87 4.33 10.12
C SER A 188 4.57 4.24 8.78
N VAL A 189 5.08 5.36 8.24
CA VAL A 189 5.95 5.31 7.05
C VAL A 189 7.22 4.49 7.30
N ALA A 190 7.65 4.32 8.54
CA ALA A 190 8.77 3.46 8.92
C ALA A 190 8.49 1.96 8.68
N GLU A 191 7.23 1.57 8.56
CA GLU A 191 6.81 0.19 8.26
C GLU A 191 6.67 -0.05 6.75
N LEU A 192 6.84 0.98 5.93
CA LEU A 192 6.64 0.96 4.50
C LEU A 192 7.97 1.06 3.75
N THR A 193 7.97 0.70 2.49
CA THR A 193 9.13 0.92 1.63
C THR A 193 9.06 2.32 1.05
N GLU A 194 10.10 3.12 1.28
CA GLU A 194 10.23 4.39 0.60
C GLU A 194 10.69 4.16 -0.83
N ALA A 195 10.05 4.84 -1.77
CA ALA A 195 10.45 4.85 -3.16
C ALA A 195 10.52 6.27 -3.68
N ARG A 196 11.56 6.56 -4.45
CA ARG A 196 11.60 7.78 -5.24
C ARG A 196 10.77 7.56 -6.51
N PRO A 197 10.20 8.63 -7.11
CA PRO A 197 9.42 8.50 -8.33
C PRO A 197 10.13 7.70 -9.43
N GLU A 198 11.42 7.98 -9.61
CA GLU A 198 12.26 7.38 -10.65
C GLU A 198 12.57 5.89 -10.45
N ASN A 199 12.47 5.37 -9.22
CA ASN A 199 12.73 3.95 -8.92
C ASN A 199 11.54 3.19 -8.33
N CYS A 200 10.39 3.85 -8.20
CA CYS A 200 9.19 3.27 -7.61
C CYS A 200 8.80 1.93 -8.26
N LEU A 201 8.84 1.86 -9.60
CA LEU A 201 8.54 0.63 -10.32
C LEU A 201 9.54 -0.48 -10.03
N SER A 202 10.84 -0.18 -10.02
CA SER A 202 11.87 -1.20 -9.75
C SER A 202 11.70 -1.80 -8.35
N GLU A 203 11.34 -0.99 -7.37
CA GLU A 203 11.04 -1.45 -6.01
C GLU A 203 9.76 -2.28 -5.93
N ILE A 204 8.69 -1.85 -6.60
CA ILE A 204 7.45 -2.63 -6.71
C ILE A 204 7.73 -3.99 -7.37
N LEU A 205 8.42 -4.01 -8.51
CA LEU A 205 8.77 -5.25 -9.20
C LEU A 205 9.70 -6.15 -8.38
N ALA A 206 10.60 -5.58 -7.59
CA ALA A 206 11.43 -6.34 -6.66
C ALA A 206 10.58 -7.02 -5.59
N GLN A 207 9.56 -6.35 -5.07
CA GLN A 207 8.62 -6.97 -4.12
C GLN A 207 7.73 -8.03 -4.79
N VAL A 208 7.26 -7.81 -6.00
CA VAL A 208 6.51 -8.82 -6.79
C VAL A 208 7.34 -10.10 -6.93
N ARG A 209 8.61 -9.99 -7.32
CA ARG A 209 9.51 -11.13 -7.47
C ARG A 209 9.77 -11.86 -6.15
N ARG A 210 9.87 -11.13 -5.03
CA ARG A 210 10.03 -11.71 -3.69
C ARG A 210 8.77 -12.47 -3.26
N ALA A 211 7.59 -11.91 -3.50
CA ALA A 211 6.31 -12.54 -3.20
C ALA A 211 6.05 -13.81 -4.03
N GLY A 212 6.49 -13.85 -5.29
CA GLY A 212 6.40 -15.02 -6.16
C GLY A 212 7.35 -16.17 -5.77
N ARG A 213 8.37 -15.91 -4.97
CA ARG A 213 9.26 -16.92 -4.41
C ARG A 213 8.76 -17.36 -3.03
N GLN A 214 7.59 -18.00 -2.97
CA GLN A 214 7.15 -18.60 -1.70
C GLN A 214 8.16 -19.67 -1.26
N PRO A 215 8.60 -19.69 0.01
CA PRO A 215 9.40 -20.78 0.56
C PRO A 215 8.47 -21.99 0.72
N GLY A 216 8.48 -22.91 -0.25
CA GLY A 216 7.62 -24.09 -0.19
C GLY A 216 7.65 -25.03 -1.39
N GLN A 217 8.24 -24.63 -2.51
CA GLN A 217 8.57 -25.58 -3.56
C GLN A 217 10.03 -26.01 -3.43
N ALA A 218 10.27 -26.99 -2.57
CA ALA A 218 11.48 -27.79 -2.69
C ALA A 218 11.53 -28.32 -4.13
N PRO A 219 12.68 -28.25 -4.83
CA PRO A 219 12.82 -28.83 -6.15
C PRO A 219 12.43 -30.31 -6.08
N GLY A 220 11.43 -30.69 -6.85
CA GLY A 220 10.97 -32.07 -6.92
C GLY A 220 12.18 -32.97 -7.12
N ARG A 221 12.42 -33.87 -6.17
CA ARG A 221 13.37 -34.98 -6.37
C ARG A 221 12.91 -35.70 -7.64
N SER A 222 13.70 -35.57 -8.68
CA SER A 222 13.59 -36.40 -9.88
C SER A 222 13.65 -37.85 -9.42
N GLU A 223 12.59 -38.58 -9.60
CA GLU A 223 12.59 -40.02 -9.57
C GLU A 223 13.43 -40.53 -10.74
N ALA A 224 14.73 -40.49 -10.58
CA ALA A 224 15.68 -41.17 -11.45
C ALA A 224 16.10 -42.46 -10.73
N GLY A 225 15.65 -43.61 -11.26
CA GLY A 225 16.34 -44.85 -11.15
C GLY A 225 15.92 -45.85 -10.08
N ARG A 226 14.73 -46.43 -10.18
CA ARG A 226 14.55 -47.84 -9.78
C ARG A 226 14.47 -48.70 -11.02
N LYS A 227 15.64 -48.99 -11.61
CA LYS A 227 15.81 -50.12 -12.53
C LYS A 227 16.11 -51.37 -11.71
N GLY A 228 15.28 -52.34 -11.92
CA GLY A 228 15.27 -53.71 -11.72
C GLY A 228 16.51 -54.45 -11.20
N GLU A 229 16.28 -55.15 -10.11
CA GLU A 229 17.11 -56.33 -9.78
C GLU A 229 16.17 -57.53 -9.78
N ALA A 230 16.13 -58.19 -10.96
CA ALA A 230 15.48 -59.48 -11.14
C ALA A 230 16.31 -60.54 -10.46
N ARG A 231 15.88 -61.01 -9.35
CA ARG A 231 16.42 -62.21 -8.69
C ARG A 231 15.98 -63.48 -9.44
N ARG A 232 16.91 -64.06 -10.22
CA ARG A 232 16.83 -65.45 -10.64
C ARG A 232 16.88 -66.33 -9.39
N LYS A 233 15.82 -67.11 -9.13
CA LYS A 233 15.90 -68.33 -8.34
C LYS A 233 16.07 -69.51 -9.31
N GLY A 234 17.26 -70.11 -9.22
CA GLY A 234 17.52 -71.37 -9.89
C GLY A 234 16.82 -72.52 -9.19
N GLU A 235 16.36 -73.43 -10.02
CA GLU A 235 15.99 -74.80 -9.69
C GLU A 235 17.22 -75.60 -9.24
N SER A 236 17.03 -76.46 -8.31
CA SER A 236 17.74 -77.70 -8.19
C SER A 236 17.00 -78.70 -7.31
N ALA A 237 16.67 -79.84 -7.91
CA ALA A 237 16.50 -81.20 -7.43
C ALA A 237 15.47 -81.44 -6.32
#